data_6f32d77f161aa08397afa4ddeee81dfc
#
_entry.id   6f32d77f161aa08397afa4ddeee81dfc
#
_cell.length_a   1.000
_cell.length_b   1.000
_cell.length_c   1.000
_cell.angle_alpha   90.00
_cell.angle_beta   90.00
_cell.angle_gamma   90.00
#
_symmetry.space_group_name_H-M   'P 1'
#
loop_
_entity.id
_entity.type
_entity.pdbx_description
1 polymer ?
#
loop_
_entity_poly.entity_id
_entity_poly.type
_entity_poly.pdbx_seq_one_letter_code
_entity_poly.pdbx_strand_id
1 'polypeptide(L)'
;LISNMNLDENLDNQENKALNFGDFSSVLSGLFWALGASILKKWSKVPILSLTTVVYFSTSILSILLAIIVYEAAIPSFSLIMENFVLAFTWSVIVLLPSFCIIFRISQILFPGRVGILMMSEVVVAVISAKIFLPEEQMFVLQWVGAIAILTAGLIEIVFGYNKNNV
;
A
#
# COMPACT_ATOMS: atom_id res chain seq x y z
N LEU A 1 21.27 -30.97 18.34
CA LEU A 1 20.52 -30.14 19.29
C LEU A 1 21.11 -28.73 19.41
N ILE A 2 22.43 -28.55 19.54
CA ILE A 2 23.10 -27.25 19.68
C ILE A 2 23.02 -26.42 18.37
N SER A 3 23.06 -27.08 17.21
CA SER A 3 22.99 -26.41 15.91
C SER A 3 21.59 -25.78 15.61
N ASN A 4 20.54 -26.41 16.13
CA ASN A 4 19.18 -25.89 15.96
C ASN A 4 18.89 -24.68 16.87
N MET A 5 19.43 -24.69 18.11
CA MET A 5 19.30 -23.55 19.03
C MET A 5 19.95 -22.27 18.46
N ASN A 6 21.12 -22.40 17.82
CA ASN A 6 21.80 -21.24 17.21
C ASN A 6 21.10 -20.69 15.94
N LEU A 7 20.34 -21.55 15.24
CA LEU A 7 19.52 -21.12 14.10
C LEU A 7 18.29 -20.36 14.56
N ASP A 8 17.61 -20.85 15.60
CA ASP A 8 16.40 -20.21 16.15
C ASP A 8 16.73 -18.85 16.78
N GLU A 9 17.85 -18.74 17.51
CA GLU A 9 18.30 -17.48 18.10
C GLU A 9 18.74 -16.44 17.05
N ASN A 10 19.30 -16.88 15.92
CA ASN A 10 19.63 -15.99 14.80
C ASN A 10 18.39 -15.53 14.01
N LEU A 11 17.39 -16.40 13.89
CA LEU A 11 16.11 -16.06 13.25
C LEU A 11 15.33 -15.05 14.10
N ASP A 12 15.23 -15.26 15.41
CA ASP A 12 14.58 -14.34 16.34
C ASP A 12 15.27 -12.96 16.38
N ASN A 13 16.59 -12.92 16.30
CA ASN A 13 17.33 -11.66 16.25
C ASN A 13 17.20 -10.94 14.90
N GLN A 14 17.07 -11.65 13.78
CA GLN A 14 16.78 -11.06 12.47
C GLN A 14 15.34 -10.56 12.39
N GLU A 15 14.37 -11.30 12.93
CA GLU A 15 12.97 -10.92 12.96
C GLU A 15 12.75 -9.65 13.79
N ASN A 16 13.34 -9.58 14.99
CA ASN A 16 13.26 -8.39 15.84
C ASN A 16 13.96 -7.15 15.25
N LYS A 17 15.00 -7.32 14.44
CA LYS A 17 15.72 -6.22 13.80
C LYS A 17 15.03 -5.71 12.54
N ALA A 18 14.35 -6.59 11.82
CA ALA A 18 13.54 -6.23 10.64
C ALA A 18 12.24 -5.49 11.03
N LEU A 19 11.63 -5.85 12.18
CA LEU A 19 10.40 -5.26 12.68
C LEU A 19 10.50 -3.73 12.83
N ASN A 20 11.58 -3.24 13.42
CA ASN A 20 11.67 -1.84 13.83
C ASN A 20 11.75 -0.82 12.69
N PHE A 21 12.41 -1.11 11.58
CA PHE A 21 12.54 -0.18 10.45
C PHE A 21 11.34 -0.24 9.49
N GLY A 22 10.85 -1.43 9.21
CA GLY A 22 9.69 -1.65 8.36
C GLY A 22 8.42 -1.06 8.97
N ASP A 23 8.19 -1.30 10.26
CA ASP A 23 7.05 -0.78 10.99
C ASP A 23 7.04 0.74 11.05
N PHE A 24 8.19 1.35 11.34
CA PHE A 24 8.32 2.81 11.31
C PHE A 24 8.03 3.38 9.91
N SER A 25 8.56 2.77 8.87
CA SER A 25 8.34 3.18 7.48
C SER A 25 6.88 3.05 7.07
N SER A 26 6.18 2.00 7.52
CA SER A 26 4.76 1.78 7.23
C SER A 26 3.87 2.83 7.90
N VAL A 27 4.13 3.16 9.17
CA VAL A 27 3.43 4.23 9.88
C VAL A 27 3.64 5.58 9.21
N LEU A 28 4.88 5.89 8.82
CA LEU A 28 5.23 7.13 8.13
C LEU A 28 4.52 7.22 6.76
N SER A 29 4.48 6.13 6.01
CA SER A 29 3.74 6.02 4.75
C SER A 29 2.25 6.30 4.93
N GLY A 30 1.62 5.71 5.94
CA GLY A 30 0.21 5.95 6.28
C GLY A 30 -0.06 7.41 6.64
N LEU A 31 0.85 8.05 7.36
CA LEU A 31 0.74 9.46 7.71
C LEU A 31 0.81 10.36 6.46
N PHE A 32 1.77 10.13 5.57
CA PHE A 32 1.87 10.87 4.31
C PHE A 32 0.66 10.64 3.41
N TRP A 33 0.13 9.43 3.37
CA TRP A 33 -1.11 9.14 2.65
C TRP A 33 -2.31 9.94 3.22
N ALA A 34 -2.48 9.96 4.53
CA ALA A 34 -3.56 10.71 5.19
C ALA A 34 -3.46 12.22 4.94
N LEU A 35 -2.24 12.78 4.97
CA LEU A 35 -1.98 14.17 4.61
C LEU A 35 -2.33 14.44 3.13
N GLY A 36 -1.89 13.58 2.22
CA GLY A 36 -2.21 13.67 0.80
C GLY A 36 -3.70 13.65 0.51
N ALA A 37 -4.44 12.73 1.12
CA ALA A 37 -5.89 12.64 1.01
C ALA A 37 -6.59 13.90 1.54
N SER A 38 -6.09 14.48 2.64
CA SER A 38 -6.62 15.70 3.23
C SER A 38 -6.42 16.93 2.33
N ILE A 39 -5.22 17.05 1.74
CA ILE A 39 -4.89 18.10 0.77
C ILE A 39 -5.76 17.95 -0.48
N LEU A 40 -5.93 16.73 -0.96
CA LEU A 40 -6.73 16.44 -2.14
C LEU A 40 -8.20 16.78 -1.94
N LYS A 41 -8.74 16.54 -0.76
CA LYS A 41 -10.09 16.97 -0.38
C LYS A 41 -10.22 18.49 -0.37
N LYS A 42 -9.23 19.20 0.16
CA LYS A 42 -9.21 20.66 0.19
C LYS A 42 -9.16 21.26 -1.23
N TRP A 43 -8.43 20.62 -2.14
CA TRP A 43 -8.26 21.04 -3.54
C TRP A 43 -9.09 20.20 -4.50
N SER A 44 -10.36 20.00 -4.19
CA SER A 44 -11.27 19.13 -4.95
C SER A 44 -11.53 19.54 -6.41
N LYS A 45 -11.11 20.74 -6.82
CA LYS A 45 -11.26 21.26 -8.18
C LYS A 45 -10.11 20.90 -9.13
N VAL A 46 -9.04 20.27 -8.64
CA VAL A 46 -7.91 19.87 -9.48
C VAL A 46 -8.34 18.76 -10.43
N PRO A 47 -8.04 18.89 -11.74
CA PRO A 47 -8.39 17.85 -12.71
C PRO A 47 -7.60 16.58 -12.42
N ILE A 48 -8.31 15.46 -12.31
CA ILE A 48 -7.75 14.18 -11.86
C ILE A 48 -6.66 13.68 -12.78
N LEU A 49 -6.84 13.80 -14.09
CA LEU A 49 -5.86 13.33 -15.05
C LEU A 49 -4.52 14.05 -14.90
N SER A 50 -4.53 15.37 -14.75
CA SER A 50 -3.31 16.15 -14.51
C SER A 50 -2.65 15.77 -13.18
N LEU A 51 -3.45 15.58 -12.12
CA LEU A 51 -2.95 15.13 -10.83
C LEU A 51 -2.28 13.76 -10.95
N THR A 52 -2.96 12.80 -11.57
CA THR A 52 -2.44 11.45 -11.77
C THR A 52 -1.13 11.47 -12.54
N THR A 53 -1.05 12.25 -13.64
CA THR A 53 0.19 12.38 -14.43
C THR A 53 1.34 12.93 -13.60
N VAL A 54 1.12 13.99 -12.82
CA VAL A 54 2.15 14.58 -11.96
C VAL A 54 2.62 13.59 -10.89
N VAL A 55 1.69 12.89 -10.26
CA VAL A 55 2.02 11.89 -9.23
C VAL A 55 2.84 10.74 -9.82
N TYR A 56 2.43 10.19 -10.96
CA TYR A 56 3.19 9.11 -11.62
C TYR A 56 4.59 9.55 -12.02
N PHE A 57 4.71 10.74 -12.60
CA PHE A 57 6.02 11.25 -13.00
C PHE A 57 6.94 11.48 -11.80
N SER A 58 6.42 12.11 -10.75
CA SER A 58 7.19 12.36 -9.52
C SER A 58 7.59 11.06 -8.82
N THR A 59 6.67 10.09 -8.75
CA THR A 59 6.94 8.78 -8.11
C THR A 59 7.98 7.98 -8.91
N SER A 60 7.93 8.04 -10.24
CA SER A 60 8.93 7.37 -11.09
C SER A 60 10.33 7.92 -10.85
N ILE A 61 10.48 9.24 -10.81
CA ILE A 61 11.78 9.86 -10.52
C ILE A 61 12.25 9.47 -9.12
N LEU A 62 11.37 9.57 -8.12
CA LEU A 62 11.71 9.25 -6.75
C LEU A 62 12.09 7.78 -6.58
N SER A 63 11.39 6.87 -7.24
CA SER A 63 11.68 5.43 -7.21
C SER A 63 13.05 5.10 -7.82
N ILE A 64 13.40 5.74 -8.94
CA ILE A 64 14.72 5.57 -9.55
C ILE A 64 15.82 6.10 -8.62
N LEU A 65 15.62 7.26 -8.03
CA LEU A 65 16.60 7.85 -7.10
C LEU A 65 16.77 6.96 -5.86
N LEU A 66 15.70 6.46 -5.28
CA LEU A 66 15.76 5.56 -4.13
C LEU A 66 16.44 4.24 -4.49
N ALA A 67 16.16 3.66 -5.65
CA ALA A 67 16.78 2.43 -6.09
C ALA A 67 18.30 2.59 -6.20
N ILE A 68 18.78 3.69 -6.75
CA ILE A 68 20.22 3.95 -6.92
C ILE A 68 20.89 4.30 -5.59
N ILE A 69 20.28 5.19 -4.78
CA ILE A 69 20.92 5.75 -3.59
C ILE A 69 20.85 4.82 -2.39
N VAL A 70 19.68 4.19 -2.17
CA VAL A 70 19.42 3.40 -0.96
C VAL A 70 19.76 1.93 -1.15
N TYR A 71 19.44 1.38 -2.31
CA TYR A 71 19.61 -0.06 -2.58
C TYR A 71 20.85 -0.37 -3.40
N GLU A 72 21.62 0.63 -3.82
CA GLU A 72 22.78 0.46 -4.71
C GLU A 72 22.45 -0.44 -5.93
N ALA A 73 21.18 -0.42 -6.34
CA ALA A 73 20.67 -1.29 -7.38
C ALA A 73 21.34 -0.97 -8.72
N ALA A 74 21.87 -1.99 -9.36
CA ALA A 74 22.36 -1.85 -10.71
C ALA A 74 21.21 -1.48 -11.66
N ILE A 75 21.45 -0.50 -12.53
CA ILE A 75 20.47 -0.14 -13.57
C ILE A 75 20.21 -1.38 -14.44
N PRO A 76 18.97 -1.82 -14.62
CA PRO A 76 18.67 -3.01 -15.40
C PRO A 76 19.13 -2.83 -16.85
N SER A 77 19.60 -3.91 -17.45
CA SER A 77 20.03 -3.88 -18.85
C SER A 77 18.84 -3.54 -19.77
N PHE A 78 19.13 -2.86 -20.88
CA PHE A 78 18.11 -2.46 -21.83
C PHE A 78 17.31 -3.67 -22.39
N SER A 79 17.94 -4.82 -22.55
CA SER A 79 17.28 -6.05 -22.98
C SER A 79 16.20 -6.52 -21.96
N LEU A 80 16.54 -6.48 -20.67
CA LEU A 80 15.61 -6.84 -19.59
C LEU A 80 14.39 -5.89 -19.52
N ILE A 81 14.66 -4.60 -19.75
CA ILE A 81 13.58 -3.59 -19.80
C ILE A 81 12.63 -3.90 -20.97
N MET A 82 13.16 -4.15 -22.16
CA MET A 82 12.37 -4.41 -23.35
C MET A 82 11.57 -5.71 -23.26
N GLU A 83 12.13 -6.75 -22.68
CA GLU A 83 11.45 -8.04 -22.48
C GLU A 83 10.21 -7.88 -21.59
N ASN A 84 10.30 -7.08 -20.53
CA ASN A 84 9.21 -6.89 -19.60
C ASN A 84 8.31 -5.68 -19.92
N PHE A 85 8.69 -4.86 -20.91
CA PHE A 85 8.01 -3.59 -21.20
C PHE A 85 6.53 -3.77 -21.52
N VAL A 86 6.20 -4.71 -22.39
CA VAL A 86 4.82 -4.94 -22.85
C VAL A 86 3.92 -5.33 -21.66
N LEU A 87 4.39 -6.24 -20.82
CA LEU A 87 3.65 -6.68 -19.64
C LEU A 87 3.47 -5.54 -18.64
N ALA A 88 4.56 -4.84 -18.30
CA ALA A 88 4.54 -3.73 -17.35
C ALA A 88 3.68 -2.55 -17.86
N PHE A 89 3.78 -2.21 -19.16
CA PHE A 89 2.99 -1.15 -19.77
C PHE A 89 1.51 -1.50 -19.78
N THR A 90 1.15 -2.71 -20.22
CA THR A 90 -0.24 -3.17 -20.26
C THR A 90 -0.86 -3.15 -18.86
N TRP A 91 -0.16 -3.67 -17.86
CA TRP A 91 -0.60 -3.66 -16.47
C TRP A 91 -0.79 -2.23 -15.94
N SER A 92 0.16 -1.35 -16.22
CA SER A 92 0.11 0.04 -15.76
C SER A 92 -1.05 0.82 -16.36
N VAL A 93 -1.32 0.64 -17.66
CA VAL A 93 -2.37 1.39 -18.37
C VAL A 93 -3.75 0.84 -18.08
N ILE A 94 -3.91 -0.51 -18.03
CA ILE A 94 -5.24 -1.13 -17.89
C ILE A 94 -5.67 -1.21 -16.42
N VAL A 95 -4.74 -1.44 -15.49
CA VAL A 95 -5.07 -1.66 -14.09
C VAL A 95 -4.71 -0.47 -13.22
N LEU A 96 -3.43 -0.06 -13.20
CA LEU A 96 -2.97 0.95 -12.25
C LEU A 96 -3.55 2.33 -12.53
N LEU A 97 -3.51 2.80 -13.78
CA LEU A 97 -3.96 4.15 -14.13
C LEU A 97 -5.45 4.37 -13.81
N PRO A 98 -6.40 3.51 -14.22
CA PRO A 98 -7.81 3.67 -13.84
C PRO A 98 -8.02 3.57 -12.32
N SER A 99 -7.32 2.67 -11.64
CA SER A 99 -7.42 2.50 -10.19
C SER A 99 -7.03 3.79 -9.45
N PHE A 100 -5.90 4.39 -9.81
CA PHE A 100 -5.48 5.66 -9.20
C PHE A 100 -6.40 6.83 -9.54
N CYS A 101 -6.91 6.92 -10.79
CA CYS A 101 -7.91 7.91 -11.15
C CYS A 101 -9.17 7.81 -10.28
N ILE A 102 -9.63 6.58 -10.02
CA ILE A 102 -10.79 6.32 -9.17
C ILE A 102 -10.49 6.71 -7.72
N ILE A 103 -9.33 6.30 -7.18
CA ILE A 103 -8.91 6.63 -5.81
C ILE A 103 -8.81 8.14 -5.61
N PHE A 104 -8.18 8.87 -6.53
CA PHE A 104 -8.08 10.32 -6.45
C PHE A 104 -9.45 10.99 -6.56
N ARG A 105 -10.34 10.48 -7.42
CA ARG A 105 -11.71 10.99 -7.52
C ARG A 105 -12.48 10.79 -6.22
N ILE A 106 -12.40 9.62 -5.65
CA ILE A 106 -13.05 9.28 -4.37
C ILE A 106 -12.48 10.16 -3.25
N SER A 107 -11.17 10.38 -3.21
CA SER A 107 -10.50 11.23 -2.21
C SER A 107 -10.90 12.71 -2.30
N GLN A 108 -11.30 13.19 -3.48
CA GLN A 108 -11.85 14.55 -3.63
C GLN A 108 -13.28 14.68 -3.08
N ILE A 109 -14.05 13.61 -3.12
CA ILE A 109 -15.48 13.61 -2.75
C ILE A 109 -15.69 13.22 -1.31
N LEU A 110 -15.08 12.11 -0.88
CA LEU A 110 -15.25 11.53 0.46
C LEU A 110 -14.36 12.22 1.49
N PHE A 111 -14.72 12.07 2.77
CA PHE A 111 -13.84 12.45 3.88
C PHE A 111 -12.59 11.55 3.91
N PRO A 112 -11.40 12.10 4.25
CA PRO A 112 -10.14 11.35 4.26
C PRO A 112 -10.17 10.07 5.11
N GLY A 113 -10.88 10.09 6.23
CA GLY A 113 -11.06 8.90 7.08
C GLY A 113 -11.78 7.75 6.38
N ARG A 114 -12.83 8.05 5.60
CA ARG A 114 -13.54 7.03 4.80
C ARG A 114 -12.68 6.45 3.69
N VAL A 115 -11.90 7.29 3.03
CA VAL A 115 -10.94 6.84 2.02
C VAL A 115 -9.91 5.90 2.65
N GLY A 116 -9.39 6.24 3.83
CA GLY A 116 -8.45 5.40 4.57
C GLY A 116 -9.02 4.02 4.90
N ILE A 117 -10.27 3.95 5.36
CA ILE A 117 -10.93 2.67 5.67
C ILE A 117 -11.14 1.82 4.41
N LEU A 118 -11.55 2.44 3.30
CA LEU A 118 -11.68 1.74 2.02
C LEU A 118 -10.33 1.18 1.54
N MET A 119 -9.26 1.94 1.68
CA MET A 119 -7.91 1.47 1.34
C MET A 119 -7.44 0.34 2.25
N MET A 120 -7.76 0.39 3.54
CA MET A 120 -7.41 -0.70 4.46
C MET A 120 -8.13 -2.00 4.15
N SER A 121 -9.34 -1.98 3.57
CA SER A 121 -10.03 -3.19 3.13
C SER A 121 -9.28 -3.93 2.02
N GLU A 122 -8.53 -3.22 1.17
CA GLU A 122 -7.64 -3.80 0.16
C GLU A 122 -6.54 -4.66 0.80
N VAL A 123 -5.95 -4.19 1.89
CA VAL A 123 -4.92 -4.94 2.62
C VAL A 123 -5.49 -6.26 3.16
N VAL A 124 -6.71 -6.24 3.68
CA VAL A 124 -7.37 -7.48 4.16
C VAL A 124 -7.60 -8.46 3.02
N VAL A 125 -8.08 -7.98 1.87
CA VAL A 125 -8.26 -8.83 0.68
C VAL A 125 -6.93 -9.39 0.19
N ALA A 126 -5.87 -8.58 0.18
CA ALA A 126 -4.53 -9.02 -0.21
C ALA A 126 -4.01 -10.14 0.72
N VAL A 127 -4.15 -9.95 2.02
CA VAL A 127 -3.75 -10.95 3.04
C VAL A 127 -4.52 -12.26 2.90
N ILE A 128 -5.84 -12.19 2.71
CA ILE A 128 -6.68 -13.39 2.50
C ILE A 128 -6.30 -14.09 1.19
N SER A 129 -6.07 -13.31 0.12
CA SER A 129 -5.66 -13.84 -1.18
C SER A 129 -4.30 -14.52 -1.10
N ALA A 130 -3.33 -13.90 -0.43
CA ALA A 130 -2.02 -14.50 -0.21
C ALA A 130 -2.13 -15.86 0.48
N LYS A 131 -2.96 -15.97 1.53
CA LYS A 131 -3.20 -17.24 2.22
C LYS A 131 -3.81 -18.33 1.32
N ILE A 132 -4.66 -17.94 0.37
CA ILE A 132 -5.31 -18.90 -0.54
C ILE A 132 -4.33 -19.37 -1.63
N PHE A 133 -3.53 -18.45 -2.18
CA PHE A 133 -2.63 -18.73 -3.31
C PHE A 133 -1.23 -19.20 -2.88
N LEU A 134 -0.82 -18.88 -1.65
CA LEU A 134 0.49 -19.23 -1.07
C LEU A 134 0.29 -20.00 0.25
N PRO A 135 -0.06 -21.30 0.18
CA PRO A 135 -0.38 -22.10 1.38
C PRO A 135 0.79 -22.24 2.37
N GLU A 136 2.01 -21.99 1.91
CA GLU A 136 3.22 -22.07 2.73
C GLU A 136 3.40 -20.86 3.67
N GLU A 137 2.73 -19.74 3.40
CA GLU A 137 2.74 -18.59 4.29
C GLU A 137 1.83 -18.84 5.51
N GLN A 138 2.46 -18.97 6.67
CA GLN A 138 1.76 -19.09 7.94
C GLN A 138 1.43 -17.69 8.47
N MET A 139 0.14 -17.38 8.55
CA MET A 139 -0.33 -16.13 9.16
C MET A 139 -0.33 -16.27 10.68
N PHE A 140 0.31 -15.33 11.35
CA PHE A 140 0.27 -15.23 12.81
C PHE A 140 -1.13 -14.79 13.28
N VAL A 141 -1.50 -15.23 14.48
CA VAL A 141 -2.78 -14.88 15.12
C VAL A 141 -2.99 -13.35 15.18
N LEU A 142 -1.91 -12.59 15.38
CA LEU A 142 -1.95 -11.13 15.43
C LEU A 142 -2.39 -10.50 14.10
N GLN A 143 -2.00 -11.08 12.97
CA GLN A 143 -2.43 -10.62 11.64
C GLN A 143 -3.92 -10.85 11.41
N TRP A 144 -4.48 -11.97 11.87
CA TRP A 144 -5.93 -12.22 11.85
C TRP A 144 -6.70 -11.24 12.71
N VAL A 145 -6.21 -10.95 13.93
CA VAL A 145 -6.82 -9.94 14.80
C VAL A 145 -6.81 -8.56 14.13
N GLY A 146 -5.68 -8.17 13.52
CA GLY A 146 -5.56 -6.93 12.75
C GLY A 146 -6.56 -6.86 11.59
N ALA A 147 -6.67 -7.94 10.79
CA ALA A 147 -7.61 -8.01 9.67
C ALA A 147 -9.07 -7.86 10.13
N ILE A 148 -9.46 -8.54 11.19
CA ILE A 148 -10.81 -8.45 11.77
C ILE A 148 -11.07 -7.04 12.31
N ALA A 149 -10.11 -6.42 12.98
CA ALA A 149 -10.24 -5.06 13.49
C ALA A 149 -10.46 -4.04 12.36
N ILE A 150 -9.72 -4.15 11.25
CA ILE A 150 -9.87 -3.30 10.06
C ILE A 150 -11.26 -3.47 9.44
N LEU A 151 -11.72 -4.71 9.24
CA LEU A 151 -13.05 -4.99 8.69
C LEU A 151 -14.16 -4.44 9.59
N THR A 152 -14.00 -4.60 10.91
CA THR A 152 -14.98 -4.10 11.90
C THR A 152 -15.03 -2.57 11.86
N ALA A 153 -13.90 -1.89 11.81
CA ALA A 153 -13.83 -0.44 11.66
C ALA A 153 -14.52 0.04 10.38
N GLY A 154 -14.31 -0.66 9.26
CA GLY A 154 -14.97 -0.38 7.99
C GLY A 154 -16.50 -0.52 8.07
N LEU A 155 -16.97 -1.59 8.68
CA LEU A 155 -18.41 -1.82 8.88
C LEU A 155 -19.04 -0.75 9.77
N ILE A 156 -18.39 -0.39 10.87
CA ILE A 156 -18.85 0.67 11.77
C ILE A 156 -18.99 1.99 11.01
N GLU A 157 -17.99 2.37 10.23
CA GLU A 157 -18.02 3.62 9.44
C GLU A 157 -19.15 3.61 8.39
N ILE A 158 -19.38 2.47 7.72
CA ILE A 158 -20.48 2.35 6.74
C ILE A 158 -21.82 2.50 7.43
N VAL A 159 -22.04 1.83 8.56
CA VAL A 159 -23.33 1.81 9.25
C VAL A 159 -23.62 3.15 9.94
N PHE A 160 -22.67 3.68 10.70
CA PHE A 160 -22.86 4.91 11.47
C PHE A 160 -22.59 6.18 10.68
N GLY A 161 -21.67 6.13 9.71
CA GLY A 161 -21.35 7.26 8.84
C GLY A 161 -22.50 7.60 7.88
N TYR A 162 -23.31 6.64 7.48
CA TYR A 162 -24.52 6.85 6.67
C TYR A 162 -25.59 7.68 7.42
N ASN A 163 -25.73 7.45 8.70
CA ASN A 163 -26.79 8.08 9.50
C ASN A 163 -26.55 9.60 9.75
N LYS A 164 -25.30 10.05 9.66
CA LYS A 164 -24.91 11.45 9.92
C LYS A 164 -25.13 12.41 8.74
N ASN A 165 -25.37 11.89 7.54
CA ASN A 165 -25.61 12.69 6.33
C ASN A 165 -27.11 12.91 6.04
N ASN A 166 -28.01 12.36 6.87
CA ASN A 166 -29.47 12.49 6.72
C ASN A 166 -30.09 13.42 7.80
N VAL A 167 -29.28 14.14 8.53
CA VAL A 167 -29.64 15.23 9.46
C VAL A 167 -29.00 16.52 8.97
#